data_046bdc52ae9391bf9a61c8e140510259
#
_entry.id   046bdc52ae9391bf9a61c8e140510259
#
_cell.length_a   1.000
_cell.length_b   1.000
_cell.length_c   1.000
_cell.angle_alpha   90.00
_cell.angle_beta   90.00
_cell.angle_gamma   90.00
#
_symmetry.space_group_name_H-M   'P 1'
#
loop_
_entity.id
_entity.type
_entity.pdbx_description
1 polymer ?
#
loop_
_entity_poly.entity_id
_entity_poly.type
_entity_poly.pdbx_seq_one_letter_code
_entity_poly.pdbx_strand_id
1 'polypeptide(L)'
;MLSGNEILVARARGVGQISAADAVNASLSGPILRGSGVPFDLRKADPYCGYENFDFDIPVGRQGDCYDRFLVRMAEVKESIRILNQVVDNIPDGPWLTDVPLHLRPDPGEAYARVESPRGELGFYLVSDGGPAPFRFHCRPPSLINLTVLKEMTLGGSLADAIVT
;
A
#
# COMPACT_ATOMS: atom_id res chain seq x y z
N MET A 1 24.06 1.77 9.19
CA MET A 1 22.68 2.03 8.73
C MET A 1 22.60 1.70 7.25
N LEU A 2 21.65 0.86 6.80
CA LEU A 2 21.54 0.42 5.39
C LEU A 2 21.34 1.58 4.40
N SER A 3 20.65 2.65 4.82
CA SER A 3 20.36 3.82 3.97
C SER A 3 21.58 4.60 3.49
N GLY A 4 22.74 4.46 4.14
CA GLY A 4 24.00 5.10 3.74
C GLY A 4 24.97 4.16 3.02
N ASN A 5 24.52 2.95 2.63
CA ASN A 5 25.37 2.01 1.90
C ASN A 5 25.60 2.52 0.48
N GLU A 6 26.85 2.76 0.10
CA GLU A 6 27.23 3.33 -1.20
C GLU A 6 26.77 2.46 -2.37
N ILE A 7 26.80 1.14 -2.22
CA ILE A 7 26.37 0.20 -3.26
C ILE A 7 24.85 0.33 -3.47
N LEU A 8 24.05 0.39 -2.39
CA LEU A 8 22.62 0.56 -2.47
C LEU A 8 22.27 1.90 -3.15
N VAL A 9 22.94 2.97 -2.73
CA VAL A 9 22.73 4.30 -3.31
C VAL A 9 23.07 4.31 -4.80
N ALA A 10 24.23 3.76 -5.19
CA ALA A 10 24.67 3.69 -6.58
C ALA A 10 23.73 2.85 -7.48
N ARG A 11 23.07 1.84 -6.90
CA ARG A 11 22.17 0.93 -7.65
C ARG A 11 20.71 1.35 -7.65
N ALA A 12 20.30 2.28 -6.80
CA ALA A 12 18.89 2.63 -6.63
C ALA A 12 18.58 4.10 -6.97
N ARG A 13 19.56 5.00 -6.82
CA ARG A 13 19.36 6.42 -7.10
C ARG A 13 19.30 6.69 -8.60
N GLY A 14 18.26 7.41 -9.04
CA GLY A 14 18.01 7.71 -10.45
C GLY A 14 17.52 6.51 -11.29
N VAL A 15 17.30 5.35 -10.67
CA VAL A 15 16.80 4.15 -11.35
C VAL A 15 15.30 4.05 -11.16
N GLY A 16 14.58 3.69 -12.24
CA GLY A 16 13.14 3.47 -12.21
C GLY A 16 12.35 4.72 -11.81
N GLN A 17 12.73 5.88 -12.31
CA GLN A 17 12.04 7.14 -12.00
C GLN A 17 10.65 7.19 -12.63
N ILE A 18 9.70 7.72 -11.85
CA ILE A 18 8.37 8.07 -12.35
C ILE A 18 7.93 9.40 -11.74
N SER A 19 7.35 10.27 -12.56
CA SER A 19 6.85 11.55 -12.11
C SER A 19 5.57 11.41 -11.27
N ALA A 20 5.29 12.40 -10.42
CA ALA A 20 4.04 12.45 -9.66
C ALA A 20 2.80 12.42 -10.56
N ALA A 21 2.84 13.14 -11.69
CA ALA A 21 1.74 13.20 -12.65
C ALA A 21 1.48 11.83 -13.30
N ASP A 22 2.54 11.15 -13.77
CA ASP A 22 2.42 9.83 -14.39
C ASP A 22 1.98 8.77 -13.37
N ALA A 23 2.49 8.86 -12.13
CA ALA A 23 2.10 7.97 -11.04
C ALA A 23 0.60 8.07 -10.72
N VAL A 24 0.06 9.29 -10.67
CA VAL A 24 -1.37 9.53 -10.48
C VAL A 24 -2.19 9.07 -11.70
N ASN A 25 -1.77 9.40 -12.92
CA ASN A 25 -2.45 9.00 -14.15
C ASN A 25 -2.51 7.48 -14.32
N ALA A 26 -1.50 6.75 -13.88
CA ALA A 26 -1.46 5.29 -13.89
C ALA A 26 -2.18 4.65 -12.68
N SER A 27 -2.83 5.43 -11.82
CA SER A 27 -3.53 4.96 -10.62
C SER A 27 -2.64 4.15 -9.67
N LEU A 28 -1.37 4.51 -9.56
CA LEU A 28 -0.43 3.89 -8.63
C LEU A 28 -0.82 4.18 -7.19
N SER A 29 -0.40 3.32 -6.28
CA SER A 29 -0.68 3.48 -4.85
C SER A 29 0.50 2.98 -4.00
N GLY A 30 0.49 3.34 -2.71
CA GLY A 30 1.51 2.91 -1.77
C GLY A 30 2.88 3.58 -1.96
N PRO A 31 3.97 2.89 -1.59
CA PRO A 31 5.31 3.47 -1.61
C PRO A 31 5.79 3.99 -2.97
N ILE A 32 5.29 3.43 -4.08
CA ILE A 32 5.65 3.93 -5.42
C ILE A 32 5.06 5.32 -5.67
N LEU A 33 3.80 5.52 -5.29
CA LEU A 33 3.14 6.83 -5.40
C LEU A 33 3.75 7.84 -4.42
N ARG A 34 3.95 7.44 -3.17
CA ARG A 34 4.57 8.28 -2.14
C ARG A 34 6.03 8.60 -2.46
N GLY A 35 6.78 7.67 -3.04
CA GLY A 35 8.14 7.90 -3.55
C GLY A 35 8.21 9.00 -4.60
N SER A 36 7.17 9.15 -5.42
CA SER A 36 7.03 10.22 -6.42
C SER A 36 6.54 11.57 -5.85
N GLY A 37 6.42 11.69 -4.52
CA GLY A 37 6.08 12.95 -3.84
C GLY A 37 4.60 13.18 -3.60
N VAL A 38 3.73 12.21 -3.84
CA VAL A 38 2.29 12.32 -3.62
C VAL A 38 1.92 11.81 -2.22
N PRO A 39 1.46 12.65 -1.30
CA PRO A 39 1.15 12.28 0.08
C PRO A 39 -0.22 11.60 0.19
N PHE A 40 -0.39 10.47 -0.48
CA PHE A 40 -1.64 9.69 -0.43
C PHE A 40 -1.47 8.42 0.39
N ASP A 41 -2.33 8.26 1.39
CA ASP A 41 -2.47 7.06 2.21
C ASP A 41 -3.95 6.85 2.53
N LEU A 42 -4.47 5.67 2.21
CA LEU A 42 -5.88 5.37 2.39
C LEU A 42 -6.33 5.48 3.84
N ARG A 43 -5.47 5.15 4.80
CA ARG A 43 -5.76 5.24 6.23
C ARG A 43 -6.07 6.66 6.72
N LYS A 44 -5.62 7.69 5.97
CA LYS A 44 -5.93 9.10 6.22
C LYS A 44 -6.96 9.68 5.26
N ALA A 45 -6.96 9.24 4.00
CA ALA A 45 -7.89 9.75 2.98
C ALA A 45 -9.31 9.20 3.13
N ASP A 46 -9.44 7.94 3.55
CA ASP A 46 -10.71 7.23 3.78
C ASP A 46 -10.53 6.27 4.96
N PRO A 47 -10.53 6.82 6.21
CA PRO A 47 -10.19 6.06 7.41
C PRO A 47 -11.11 4.87 7.63
N TYR A 48 -10.55 3.76 8.09
CA TYR A 48 -11.24 2.51 8.41
C TYR A 48 -10.62 1.90 9.68
N CYS A 49 -11.35 1.02 10.34
CA CYS A 49 -10.89 0.29 11.54
C CYS A 49 -10.27 1.17 12.64
N GLY A 50 -10.74 2.40 12.79
CA GLY A 50 -10.28 3.31 13.84
C GLY A 50 -8.97 4.05 13.55
N TYR A 51 -8.47 4.04 12.32
CA TYR A 51 -7.23 4.75 11.94
C TYR A 51 -7.33 6.27 12.15
N GLU A 52 -8.52 6.84 12.18
CA GLU A 52 -8.78 8.25 12.49
C GLU A 52 -8.34 8.65 13.90
N ASN A 53 -8.21 7.67 14.81
CA ASN A 53 -7.83 7.92 16.20
C ASN A 53 -6.31 7.86 16.43
N PHE A 54 -5.52 7.51 15.41
CA PHE A 54 -4.07 7.35 15.53
C PHE A 54 -3.32 8.50 14.85
N ASP A 55 -2.29 8.98 15.55
CA ASP A 55 -1.38 9.98 15.03
C ASP A 55 -0.18 9.31 14.35
N PHE A 56 -0.02 9.57 13.05
CA PHE A 56 1.11 9.14 12.24
C PHE A 56 1.28 10.05 11.02
N ASP A 57 2.47 10.08 10.45
CA ASP A 57 2.79 10.88 9.28
C ASP A 57 2.81 10.04 8.00
N ILE A 58 2.62 10.70 6.85
CA ILE A 58 2.75 10.06 5.54
C ILE A 58 4.12 10.43 4.97
N PRO A 59 5.12 9.53 5.01
CA PRO A 59 6.42 9.82 4.42
C PRO A 59 6.32 9.88 2.90
N VAL A 60 6.98 10.88 2.30
CA VAL A 60 7.03 11.06 0.84
C VAL A 60 8.46 11.24 0.36
N GLY A 61 8.74 10.73 -0.84
CA GLY A 61 9.96 10.96 -1.59
C GLY A 61 9.89 12.26 -2.41
N ARG A 62 10.88 12.46 -3.27
CA ARG A 62 11.00 13.65 -4.12
C ARG A 62 11.35 13.32 -5.56
N GLN A 63 12.19 12.30 -5.78
CA GLN A 63 12.75 11.95 -7.08
C GLN A 63 11.92 10.87 -7.81
N GLY A 64 11.10 10.13 -7.09
CA GLY A 64 10.30 9.04 -7.65
C GLY A 64 11.12 7.83 -8.10
N ASP A 65 12.35 7.68 -7.62
CA ASP A 65 13.26 6.58 -7.96
C ASP A 65 13.21 5.41 -6.95
N CYS A 66 13.95 4.35 -7.23
CA CYS A 66 14.03 3.18 -6.35
C CYS A 66 14.57 3.53 -4.98
N TYR A 67 15.49 4.49 -4.88
CA TYR A 67 16.06 4.90 -3.61
C TYR A 67 15.04 5.63 -2.75
N ASP A 68 14.24 6.54 -3.32
CA ASP A 68 13.15 7.21 -2.60
C ASP A 68 12.08 6.20 -2.14
N ARG A 69 11.71 5.24 -2.98
CA ARG A 69 10.80 4.16 -2.57
C ARG A 69 11.35 3.34 -1.40
N PHE A 70 12.65 3.08 -1.37
CA PHE A 70 13.30 2.43 -0.23
C PHE A 70 13.22 3.30 1.03
N LEU A 71 13.56 4.59 0.94
CA LEU A 71 13.50 5.51 2.08
C LEU A 71 12.09 5.67 2.64
N VAL A 72 11.08 5.77 1.77
CA VAL A 72 9.66 5.82 2.16
C VAL A 72 9.29 4.57 2.97
N ARG A 73 9.62 3.37 2.47
CA ARG A 73 9.34 2.11 3.21
C ARG A 73 10.01 2.08 4.58
N MET A 74 11.26 2.54 4.68
CA MET A 74 11.96 2.61 5.96
C MET A 74 11.33 3.60 6.94
N ALA A 75 10.79 4.71 6.43
CA ALA A 75 10.05 5.68 7.25
C ALA A 75 8.67 5.12 7.67
N GLU A 76 7.96 4.45 6.76
CA GLU A 76 6.68 3.80 7.05
C GLU A 76 6.77 2.72 8.15
N VAL A 77 7.91 2.02 8.25
CA VAL A 77 8.15 1.09 9.38
C VAL A 77 8.13 1.84 10.72
N LYS A 78 8.72 3.04 10.79
CA LYS A 78 8.71 3.84 12.02
C LYS A 78 7.31 4.31 12.36
N GLU A 79 6.55 4.78 11.36
CA GLU A 79 5.15 5.18 11.57
C GLU A 79 4.26 4.00 11.98
N SER A 80 4.50 2.81 11.42
CA SER A 80 3.81 1.58 11.84
C SER A 80 4.09 1.23 13.30
N ILE A 81 5.34 1.38 13.77
CA ILE A 81 5.69 1.19 15.18
C ILE A 81 5.00 2.25 16.06
N ARG A 82 4.93 3.51 15.59
CA ARG A 82 4.25 4.59 16.30
C ARG A 82 2.75 4.29 16.49
N ILE A 83 2.09 3.78 15.43
CA ILE A 83 0.69 3.33 15.51
C ILE A 83 0.55 2.17 16.50
N LEU A 84 1.42 1.14 16.40
CA LEU A 84 1.36 -0.03 17.30
C LEU A 84 1.50 0.36 18.77
N ASN A 85 2.39 1.29 19.12
CA ASN A 85 2.51 1.78 20.50
C ASN A 85 1.20 2.43 20.97
N GLN A 86 0.56 3.26 20.13
CA GLN A 86 -0.73 3.88 20.46
C GLN A 86 -1.85 2.84 20.62
N VAL A 87 -1.86 1.79 19.79
CA VAL A 87 -2.84 0.69 19.90
C VAL A 87 -2.65 -0.07 21.20
N VAL A 88 -1.43 -0.44 21.58
CA VAL A 88 -1.14 -1.19 22.81
C VAL A 88 -1.60 -0.43 24.06
N ASP A 89 -1.40 0.89 24.06
CA ASP A 89 -1.77 1.75 25.18
C ASP A 89 -3.29 1.97 25.30
N ASN A 90 -4.05 1.72 24.23
CA ASN A 90 -5.48 2.04 24.13
C ASN A 90 -6.37 0.84 23.76
N ILE A 91 -5.88 -0.39 23.91
CA ILE A 91 -6.72 -1.59 23.67
C ILE A 91 -7.85 -1.61 24.69
N PRO A 92 -9.14 -1.60 24.27
CA PRO A 92 -10.25 -1.68 25.20
C PRO A 92 -10.36 -3.07 25.82
N ASP A 93 -10.79 -3.13 27.08
CA ASP A 93 -11.16 -4.36 27.71
C ASP A 93 -12.41 -4.97 27.06
N GLY A 94 -12.47 -6.29 26.97
CA GLY A 94 -13.63 -6.98 26.42
C GLY A 94 -13.32 -8.32 25.79
N PRO A 95 -14.33 -9.01 25.27
CA PRO A 95 -14.14 -10.26 24.59
C PRO A 95 -13.36 -10.04 23.28
N TRP A 96 -12.31 -10.82 23.09
CA TRP A 96 -11.45 -10.78 21.89
C TRP A 96 -11.99 -11.64 20.73
N LEU A 97 -13.04 -12.44 20.99
CA LEU A 97 -13.66 -13.32 20.01
C LEU A 97 -15.19 -13.19 20.11
N THR A 98 -15.85 -13.23 18.97
CA THR A 98 -17.31 -13.36 18.88
C THR A 98 -17.69 -14.68 18.21
N ASP A 99 -18.90 -15.19 18.51
CA ASP A 99 -19.41 -16.36 17.82
C ASP A 99 -19.76 -16.03 16.37
N VAL A 100 -19.11 -16.73 15.46
CA VAL A 100 -19.34 -16.60 14.02
C VAL A 100 -19.82 -17.95 13.49
N PRO A 101 -20.90 -18.00 12.68
CA PRO A 101 -21.38 -19.25 12.10
C PRO A 101 -20.30 -19.86 11.20
N LEU A 102 -20.13 -21.19 11.27
CA LEU A 102 -19.15 -21.92 10.46
C LEU A 102 -19.34 -21.69 8.94
N HIS A 103 -20.58 -21.49 8.51
CA HIS A 103 -20.92 -21.18 7.13
C HIS A 103 -21.55 -19.79 7.05
N LEU A 104 -20.78 -18.82 6.57
CA LEU A 104 -21.29 -17.49 6.28
C LEU A 104 -22.14 -17.56 5.00
N ARG A 105 -23.34 -16.99 5.07
CA ARG A 105 -24.25 -16.80 3.94
C ARG A 105 -24.76 -15.37 3.98
N PRO A 106 -23.99 -14.42 3.43
CA PRO A 106 -24.43 -13.03 3.38
C PRO A 106 -25.69 -12.90 2.51
N ASP A 107 -26.57 -12.00 2.88
CA ASP A 107 -27.73 -11.67 2.06
C ASP A 107 -27.31 -11.29 0.62
N PRO A 108 -28.20 -11.49 -0.38
CA PRO A 108 -27.94 -11.04 -1.74
C PRO A 108 -27.61 -9.55 -1.78
N GLY A 109 -26.51 -9.22 -2.45
CA GLY A 109 -26.03 -7.84 -2.55
C GLY A 109 -24.59 -7.76 -3.02
N GLU A 110 -24.06 -6.55 -3.08
CA GLU A 110 -22.68 -6.30 -3.45
C GLU A 110 -21.98 -5.42 -2.43
N ALA A 111 -20.66 -5.64 -2.27
CA ALA A 111 -19.82 -4.85 -1.39
C ALA A 111 -18.45 -4.63 -2.02
N TYR A 112 -17.91 -3.43 -1.83
CA TYR A 112 -16.52 -3.10 -2.14
C TYR A 112 -15.84 -2.59 -0.87
N ALA A 113 -14.70 -3.17 -0.56
CA ALA A 113 -13.86 -2.72 0.55
C ALA A 113 -12.41 -2.60 0.09
N ARG A 114 -11.69 -1.67 0.67
CA ARG A 114 -10.28 -1.44 0.37
C ARG A 114 -9.50 -1.13 1.65
N VAL A 115 -8.23 -1.51 1.64
CA VAL A 115 -7.30 -1.29 2.76
C VAL A 115 -5.95 -0.85 2.23
N GLU A 116 -5.21 -0.09 3.02
CA GLU A 116 -3.80 0.20 2.73
C GLU A 116 -2.96 -1.00 3.10
N SER A 117 -2.39 -1.67 2.10
CA SER A 117 -1.43 -2.74 2.30
C SER A 117 0.01 -2.19 2.19
N PRO A 118 1.06 -2.93 2.60
CA PRO A 118 2.44 -2.47 2.50
C PRO A 118 2.91 -2.11 1.09
N ARG A 119 2.20 -2.58 0.06
CA ARG A 119 2.50 -2.29 -1.36
C ARG A 119 1.55 -1.27 -1.98
N GLY A 120 0.53 -0.82 -1.25
CA GLY A 120 -0.47 0.13 -1.69
C GLY A 120 -1.90 -0.34 -1.48
N GLU A 121 -2.84 0.28 -2.14
CA GLU A 121 -4.26 0.00 -2.00
C GLU A 121 -4.63 -1.40 -2.49
N LEU A 122 -5.13 -2.23 -1.56
CA LEU A 122 -5.68 -3.55 -1.82
C LEU A 122 -7.21 -3.46 -1.75
N GLY A 123 -7.91 -3.78 -2.83
CA GLY A 123 -9.36 -3.73 -2.93
C GLY A 123 -9.98 -5.09 -3.15
N PHE A 124 -11.17 -5.29 -2.58
CA PHE A 124 -12.00 -6.48 -2.77
C PHE A 124 -13.40 -6.08 -3.16
N TYR A 125 -13.89 -6.64 -4.27
CA TYR A 125 -15.27 -6.52 -4.70
C TYR A 125 -15.92 -7.90 -4.65
N LEU A 126 -17.10 -7.97 -4.05
CA LEU A 126 -17.80 -9.21 -3.80
C LEU A 126 -19.28 -9.03 -4.12
N VAL A 127 -19.86 -10.02 -4.80
CA VAL A 127 -21.30 -10.13 -5.02
C VAL A 127 -21.78 -11.42 -4.36
N SER A 128 -22.81 -11.32 -3.51
CA SER A 128 -23.50 -12.45 -2.89
C SER A 128 -24.85 -12.67 -3.55
N ASP A 129 -25.23 -13.92 -3.78
CA ASP A 129 -26.55 -14.35 -4.16
C ASP A 129 -27.32 -15.04 -3.00
N GLY A 130 -26.75 -14.99 -1.77
CA GLY A 130 -27.26 -15.69 -0.59
C GLY A 130 -26.75 -17.11 -0.44
N GLY A 131 -25.91 -17.57 -1.37
CA GLY A 131 -25.28 -18.88 -1.34
C GLY A 131 -24.09 -18.99 -0.37
N PRO A 132 -23.51 -20.19 -0.22
CA PRO A 132 -22.35 -20.42 0.64
C PRO A 132 -21.02 -19.94 0.02
N ALA A 133 -21.03 -19.55 -1.24
CA ALA A 133 -19.89 -19.01 -1.97
C ALA A 133 -20.31 -17.73 -2.68
N PRO A 134 -19.39 -16.77 -2.88
CA PRO A 134 -19.72 -15.55 -3.61
C PRO A 134 -20.06 -15.88 -5.08
N PHE A 135 -21.12 -15.25 -5.61
CA PHE A 135 -21.45 -15.30 -7.02
C PHE A 135 -20.35 -14.67 -7.89
N ARG A 136 -19.75 -13.57 -7.39
CA ARG A 136 -18.59 -12.93 -8.02
C ARG A 136 -17.62 -12.42 -6.96
N PHE A 137 -16.35 -12.62 -7.23
CA PHE A 137 -15.24 -12.10 -6.41
C PHE A 137 -14.18 -11.50 -7.32
N HIS A 138 -13.73 -10.29 -6.99
CA HIS A 138 -12.62 -9.64 -7.66
C HIS A 138 -11.67 -9.03 -6.62
N CYS A 139 -10.39 -9.34 -6.76
CA CYS A 139 -9.32 -8.74 -5.97
C CYS A 139 -8.55 -7.75 -6.85
N ARG A 140 -8.37 -6.51 -6.38
CA ARG A 140 -7.48 -5.51 -6.96
C ARG A 140 -6.17 -5.47 -6.16
N PRO A 141 -5.16 -6.26 -6.53
CA PRO A 141 -3.87 -6.22 -5.85
C PRO A 141 -3.09 -4.97 -6.30
N PRO A 142 -2.45 -4.23 -5.38
CA PRO A 142 -1.71 -3.02 -5.72
C PRO A 142 -0.53 -3.29 -6.67
N SER A 143 0.15 -4.42 -6.51
CA SER A 143 1.30 -4.77 -7.36
C SER A 143 0.94 -4.93 -8.83
N LEU A 144 -0.25 -5.45 -9.15
CA LEU A 144 -0.68 -5.61 -10.55
C LEU A 144 -0.82 -4.23 -11.22
N ILE A 145 -1.40 -3.26 -10.52
CA ILE A 145 -1.52 -1.89 -11.01
C ILE A 145 -0.15 -1.23 -11.09
N ASN A 146 0.67 -1.36 -10.05
CA ASN A 146 1.99 -0.74 -10.00
C ASN A 146 2.94 -1.27 -11.12
N LEU A 147 2.75 -2.51 -11.57
CA LEU A 147 3.53 -3.09 -12.68
C LEU A 147 3.14 -2.54 -14.06
N THR A 148 2.01 -1.85 -14.20
CA THR A 148 1.59 -1.30 -15.50
C THR A 148 2.57 -0.25 -16.04
N VAL A 149 3.30 0.43 -15.16
CA VAL A 149 4.31 1.45 -15.51
C VAL A 149 5.74 0.91 -15.55
N LEU A 150 5.92 -0.41 -15.42
CA LEU A 150 7.27 -1.01 -15.42
C LEU A 150 8.05 -0.69 -16.70
N LYS A 151 7.36 -0.68 -17.85
CA LYS A 151 7.97 -0.35 -19.14
C LYS A 151 8.55 1.06 -19.12
N GLU A 152 7.78 2.04 -18.68
CA GLU A 152 8.18 3.45 -18.62
C GLU A 152 9.35 3.66 -17.67
N MET A 153 9.34 2.96 -16.53
CA MET A 153 10.40 3.06 -15.53
C MET A 153 11.71 2.36 -15.93
N THR A 154 11.66 1.39 -16.86
CA THR A 154 12.86 0.62 -17.26
C THR A 154 13.46 1.06 -18.60
N LEU A 155 12.71 1.82 -19.41
CA LEU A 155 13.21 2.30 -20.70
C LEU A 155 14.44 3.18 -20.53
N GLY A 156 15.51 2.86 -21.28
CA GLY A 156 16.79 3.58 -21.25
C GLY A 156 17.73 3.14 -20.13
N GLY A 157 17.28 2.26 -19.23
CA GLY A 157 18.09 1.64 -18.18
C GLY A 157 18.79 0.34 -18.63
N SER A 158 19.61 -0.20 -17.76
CA SER A 158 20.23 -1.53 -17.97
C SER A 158 19.26 -2.65 -17.58
N LEU A 159 19.52 -3.88 -18.08
CA LEU A 159 18.75 -5.06 -17.66
C LEU A 159 18.85 -5.31 -16.14
N ALA A 160 19.98 -4.97 -15.53
CA ALA A 160 20.16 -5.08 -14.08
C ALA A 160 19.30 -4.05 -13.31
N ASP A 161 19.01 -2.89 -13.90
CA ASP A 161 18.15 -1.87 -13.28
C ASP A 161 16.70 -2.29 -13.32
N ALA A 162 16.26 -3.03 -14.35
CA ALA A 162 14.90 -3.57 -14.42
C ALA A 162 14.58 -4.56 -13.27
N ILE A 163 15.59 -5.24 -12.72
CA ILE A 163 15.42 -6.15 -11.57
C ILE A 163 15.25 -5.35 -10.25
N VAL A 164 15.83 -4.15 -10.17
CA VAL A 164 15.78 -3.29 -9.00
C VAL A 164 14.52 -2.41 -8.98
N THR A 165 13.96 -2.14 -10.16
CA THR A 165 12.74 -1.33 -10.34
C THR A 165 11.50 -2.03 -9.86
#